data_37124d9be699356c182f89a068baa155
#
_entry.id   37124d9be699356c182f89a068baa155
#
_cell.length_a   1.000
_cell.length_b   1.000
_cell.length_c   1.000
_cell.angle_alpha   90.00
_cell.angle_beta   90.00
_cell.angle_gamma   90.00
#
_symmetry.space_group_name_H-M   'P 1'
#
loop_
_entity.id
_entity.type
_entity.pdbx_description
1 polymer ?
#
loop_
_entity_poly.entity_id
_entity_poly.type
_entity_poly.pdbx_seq_one_letter_code
_entity_poly.pdbx_strand_id
1 'polypeptide(L)'
;VIGRLDEVVVDCADPARLATFWQAVVGGEIVRQSGEWVAVVGPAQITIGFQRVPEAKAVKNRVHLDIAVDDLELAAAAAEALGAQRVGAPVPDPVGGFQVMLDPEGNEFCFIVGPTLVEDDSTAE
;
A
#
# COMPACT_ATOMS: atom_id res chain seq x y z
N VAL A 1 -10.29 -3.10 -25.38
CA VAL A 1 -9.95 -3.56 -24.03
C VAL A 1 -10.36 -5.02 -23.84
N ILE A 2 -9.62 -5.78 -23.05
CA ILE A 2 -9.94 -7.18 -22.78
C ILE A 2 -10.68 -7.32 -21.46
N GLY A 3 -10.33 -6.52 -20.46
CA GLY A 3 -10.95 -6.58 -19.15
C GLY A 3 -10.63 -5.35 -18.34
N ARG A 4 -10.87 -5.43 -17.02
CA ARG A 4 -10.55 -4.35 -16.08
C ARG A 4 -9.71 -4.89 -14.95
N LEU A 5 -8.90 -4.02 -14.33
CA LEU A 5 -8.16 -4.39 -13.14
C LEU A 5 -9.16 -4.57 -11.97
N ASP A 6 -9.21 -5.77 -11.41
CA ASP A 6 -10.15 -6.11 -10.34
C ASP A 6 -9.53 -5.87 -8.97
N GLU A 7 -8.35 -6.41 -8.73
CA GLU A 7 -7.65 -6.23 -7.48
C GLU A 7 -6.15 -6.43 -7.65
N VAL A 8 -5.39 -5.93 -6.68
CA VAL A 8 -3.97 -6.23 -6.53
C VAL A 8 -3.86 -7.25 -5.40
N VAL A 9 -3.17 -8.36 -5.65
CA VAL A 9 -3.02 -9.44 -4.68
C VAL A 9 -1.59 -9.46 -4.18
N VAL A 10 -1.44 -9.49 -2.86
CA VAL A 10 -0.14 -9.57 -2.18
C VAL A 10 -0.04 -10.93 -1.52
N ASP A 11 0.97 -11.69 -1.89
CA ASP A 11 1.28 -12.95 -1.24
C ASP A 11 1.89 -12.69 0.13
N CYS A 12 1.50 -13.45 1.13
CA CYS A 12 1.92 -13.21 2.51
C CYS A 12 1.84 -14.47 3.36
N ALA A 13 2.37 -14.37 4.57
CA ALA A 13 2.29 -15.45 5.55
C ALA A 13 1.01 -15.35 6.39
N ASP A 14 0.58 -14.13 6.72
CA ASP A 14 -0.58 -13.89 7.60
C ASP A 14 -1.52 -12.86 6.98
N PRO A 15 -2.48 -13.31 6.15
CA PRO A 15 -3.39 -12.40 5.46
C PRO A 15 -4.20 -11.49 6.38
N ALA A 16 -4.69 -12.01 7.50
CA ALA A 16 -5.52 -11.22 8.41
C ALA A 16 -4.73 -10.08 9.04
N ARG A 17 -3.51 -10.36 9.49
CA ARG A 17 -2.63 -9.35 10.09
C ARG A 17 -2.21 -8.30 9.08
N LEU A 18 -1.83 -8.73 7.88
CA LEU A 18 -1.39 -7.81 6.85
C LEU A 18 -2.54 -6.94 6.35
N ALA A 19 -3.75 -7.50 6.21
CA ALA A 19 -4.94 -6.73 5.86
C ALA A 19 -5.26 -5.67 6.92
N THR A 20 -5.08 -5.98 8.20
CA THR A 20 -5.29 -5.01 9.28
C THR A 20 -4.33 -3.84 9.17
N PHE A 21 -3.06 -4.10 8.88
CA PHE A 21 -2.08 -3.04 8.63
C PHE A 21 -2.53 -2.15 7.47
N TRP A 22 -2.82 -2.74 6.32
CA TRP A 22 -3.17 -1.98 5.12
C TRP A 22 -4.50 -1.25 5.25
N GLN A 23 -5.48 -1.82 5.97
CA GLN A 23 -6.69 -1.09 6.29
C GLN A 23 -6.40 0.19 7.08
N ALA A 24 -5.48 0.12 8.04
CA ALA A 24 -5.09 1.30 8.81
C ALA A 24 -4.39 2.34 7.94
N VAL A 25 -3.66 1.92 6.91
CA VAL A 25 -2.95 2.84 6.01
C VAL A 25 -3.87 3.50 5.00
N VAL A 26 -4.74 2.73 4.33
CA VAL A 26 -5.52 3.23 3.19
C VAL A 26 -7.02 3.30 3.45
N GLY A 27 -7.49 2.80 4.57
CA GLY A 27 -8.92 2.75 4.87
C GLY A 27 -9.61 1.59 4.18
N GLY A 28 -10.94 1.62 4.15
CA GLY A 28 -11.74 0.58 3.55
C GLY A 28 -12.20 -0.46 4.57
N GLU A 29 -12.78 -1.54 4.08
CA GLU A 29 -13.33 -2.61 4.89
C GLU A 29 -12.59 -3.91 4.64
N ILE A 30 -12.37 -4.66 5.72
CA ILE A 30 -11.79 -6.00 5.62
C ILE A 30 -12.90 -6.99 5.32
N VAL A 31 -12.71 -7.77 4.25
CA VAL A 31 -13.61 -8.85 3.86
C VAL A 31 -12.82 -10.15 3.90
N ARG A 32 -13.25 -11.09 4.75
CA ARG A 32 -12.62 -12.39 4.88
C ARG A 32 -13.35 -13.38 3.98
N GLN A 33 -12.64 -13.92 2.99
CA GLN A 33 -13.20 -14.96 2.13
C GLN A 33 -12.89 -16.36 2.67
N SER A 34 -11.72 -16.50 3.32
CA SER A 34 -11.30 -17.73 3.97
C SER A 34 -10.11 -17.44 4.88
N GLY A 35 -9.56 -18.46 5.56
CA GLY A 35 -8.32 -18.30 6.30
C GLY A 35 -7.10 -18.05 5.41
N GLU A 36 -7.22 -18.34 4.13
CA GLU A 36 -6.13 -18.18 3.15
C GLU A 36 -6.25 -16.88 2.34
N TRP A 37 -7.38 -16.18 2.43
CA TRP A 37 -7.65 -15.02 1.59
C TRP A 37 -8.43 -13.96 2.35
N VAL A 38 -7.86 -12.76 2.46
CA VAL A 38 -8.50 -11.59 3.10
C VAL A 38 -8.32 -10.39 2.17
N ALA A 39 -9.31 -9.55 2.04
CA ALA A 39 -9.23 -8.36 1.19
C ALA A 39 -9.53 -7.09 1.96
N VAL A 40 -8.90 -5.99 1.54
CA VAL A 40 -9.24 -4.63 1.93
C VAL A 40 -9.97 -3.99 0.76
N VAL A 41 -11.24 -3.69 0.96
CA VAL A 41 -12.14 -3.18 -0.07
C VAL A 41 -12.56 -1.76 0.29
N GLY A 42 -12.43 -0.84 -0.63
CA GLY A 42 -12.85 0.53 -0.41
C GLY A 42 -13.44 1.15 -1.65
N PRO A 43 -14.38 2.12 -1.49
CA PRO A 43 -15.00 2.76 -2.64
C PRO A 43 -14.06 3.70 -3.38
N ALA A 44 -13.01 4.20 -2.71
CA ALA A 44 -12.12 5.21 -3.26
C ALA A 44 -10.81 4.64 -3.79
N GLN A 45 -10.64 3.33 -3.78
CA GLN A 45 -9.40 2.68 -4.19
C GLN A 45 -9.68 1.30 -4.74
N ILE A 46 -8.68 0.74 -5.42
CA ILE A 46 -8.75 -0.64 -5.89
C ILE A 46 -8.65 -1.59 -4.69
N THR A 47 -9.32 -2.73 -4.79
CA THR A 47 -9.24 -3.77 -3.76
C THR A 47 -7.82 -4.32 -3.68
N ILE A 48 -7.33 -4.49 -2.45
CA ILE A 48 -6.06 -5.16 -2.17
C ILE A 48 -6.36 -6.48 -1.49
N GLY A 49 -6.04 -7.58 -2.15
CA GLY A 49 -6.19 -8.92 -1.59
C GLY A 49 -4.89 -9.41 -0.98
N PHE A 50 -5.01 -10.23 0.05
CA PHE A 50 -3.87 -10.83 0.74
C PHE A 50 -4.07 -12.33 0.76
N GLN A 51 -3.17 -13.07 0.12
CA GLN A 51 -3.27 -14.51 -0.05
C GLN A 51 -2.14 -15.20 0.69
N ARG A 52 -2.48 -16.20 1.52
CA ARG A 52 -1.47 -16.98 2.20
C ARG A 52 -0.71 -17.85 1.20
N VAL A 53 0.62 -17.77 1.28
CA VAL A 53 1.51 -18.62 0.51
C VAL A 53 2.58 -19.21 1.42
N PRO A 54 3.16 -20.39 1.08
CA PRO A 54 4.21 -20.99 1.91
C PRO A 54 5.57 -20.32 1.74
N GLU A 55 5.82 -19.65 0.62
CA GLU A 55 7.11 -19.03 0.33
C GLU A 55 7.28 -17.74 1.13
N ALA A 56 8.45 -17.57 1.74
CA ALA A 56 8.81 -16.32 2.39
C ALA A 56 9.19 -15.26 1.34
N LYS A 57 9.01 -13.99 1.73
CA LYS A 57 9.51 -12.86 0.94
C LYS A 57 11.04 -12.95 0.87
N ALA A 58 11.61 -13.06 -0.33
CA ALA A 58 13.04 -13.30 -0.52
C ALA A 58 13.75 -12.16 -1.27
N VAL A 59 13.10 -11.56 -2.26
CA VAL A 59 13.70 -10.52 -3.08
C VAL A 59 12.83 -9.26 -3.06
N LYS A 60 13.39 -8.14 -3.53
CA LYS A 60 12.65 -6.89 -3.62
C LYS A 60 11.42 -7.07 -4.51
N ASN A 61 10.30 -6.45 -4.12
CA ASN A 61 9.09 -6.41 -4.93
C ASN A 61 9.38 -5.79 -6.31
N ARG A 62 8.80 -6.33 -7.33
CA ARG A 62 8.81 -5.72 -8.66
C ARG A 62 7.62 -4.80 -8.89
N VAL A 63 6.59 -4.93 -8.06
CA VAL A 63 5.46 -4.00 -8.01
C VAL A 63 5.42 -3.45 -6.60
N HIS A 64 5.35 -2.14 -6.47
CA HIS A 64 5.18 -1.50 -5.16
C HIS A 64 4.01 -0.52 -5.24
N LEU A 65 3.40 -0.28 -4.08
CA LEU A 65 2.31 0.67 -3.97
C LEU A 65 2.88 2.02 -3.53
N ASP A 66 2.40 3.09 -4.14
CA ASP A 66 2.69 4.45 -3.71
C ASP A 66 1.46 5.02 -3.04
N ILE A 67 1.62 5.48 -1.81
CA ILE A 67 0.53 5.99 -0.99
C ILE A 67 0.72 7.49 -0.84
N ALA A 68 -0.21 8.27 -1.37
CA ALA A 68 -0.16 9.73 -1.30
C ALA A 68 -0.49 10.19 0.12
N VAL A 69 0.37 11.05 0.67
CA VAL A 69 0.20 11.62 2.00
C VAL A 69 0.55 13.10 1.98
N ASP A 70 0.15 13.82 3.02
CA ASP A 70 0.44 15.25 3.13
C ASP A 70 1.80 15.51 3.77
N ASP A 71 2.26 14.61 4.63
CA ASP A 71 3.50 14.77 5.41
C ASP A 71 4.20 13.43 5.53
N LEU A 72 5.39 13.31 4.95
CA LEU A 72 6.15 12.06 4.94
C LEU A 72 6.53 11.61 6.34
N GLU A 73 6.98 12.53 7.19
CA GLU A 73 7.44 12.18 8.54
C GLU A 73 6.29 11.67 9.42
N LEU A 74 5.14 12.35 9.39
CA LEU A 74 3.98 11.92 10.15
C LEU A 74 3.46 10.57 9.66
N ALA A 75 3.42 10.39 8.33
CA ALA A 75 2.97 9.13 7.75
C ALA A 75 3.90 7.97 8.12
N ALA A 76 5.21 8.18 8.01
CA ALA A 76 6.19 7.14 8.34
C ALA A 76 6.12 6.78 9.82
N ALA A 77 6.01 7.76 10.71
CA ALA A 77 5.90 7.50 12.15
C ALA A 77 4.61 6.72 12.48
N ALA A 78 3.50 7.07 11.85
CA ALA A 78 2.23 6.37 12.06
C ALA A 78 2.33 4.91 11.57
N ALA A 79 2.95 4.69 10.41
CA ALA A 79 3.13 3.35 9.88
C ALA A 79 4.07 2.51 10.74
N GLU A 80 5.14 3.12 11.27
CA GLU A 80 6.04 2.42 12.19
C GLU A 80 5.31 1.94 13.44
N ALA A 81 4.40 2.74 13.97
CA ALA A 81 3.59 2.34 15.10
C ALA A 81 2.69 1.13 14.80
N LEU A 82 2.41 0.87 13.52
CA LEU A 82 1.61 -0.26 13.06
C LEU A 82 2.48 -1.46 12.62
N GLY A 83 3.80 -1.36 12.75
CA GLY A 83 4.71 -2.46 12.44
C GLY A 83 5.51 -2.32 11.15
N ALA A 84 5.40 -1.19 10.45
CA ALA A 84 6.22 -0.92 9.27
C ALA A 84 7.63 -0.48 9.67
N GLN A 85 8.54 -0.45 8.70
CA GLN A 85 9.90 0.02 8.88
C GLN A 85 10.26 1.02 7.80
N ARG A 86 11.03 2.04 8.16
CA ARG A 86 11.61 2.97 7.18
C ARG A 86 12.82 2.33 6.52
N VAL A 87 13.02 2.62 5.24
CA VAL A 87 14.23 2.25 4.52
C VAL A 87 14.91 3.54 4.08
N GLY A 88 15.98 3.90 4.79
CA GLY A 88 16.72 5.12 4.52
C GLY A 88 15.97 6.39 4.91
N ALA A 89 16.52 7.52 4.51
CA ALA A 89 15.94 8.83 4.74
C ALA A 89 14.94 9.19 3.63
N PRO A 90 14.04 10.16 3.88
CA PRO A 90 13.19 10.68 2.81
C PRO A 90 14.02 11.25 1.67
N VAL A 91 13.56 11.04 0.44
CA VAL A 91 14.24 11.51 -0.77
C VAL A 91 13.42 12.63 -1.37
N PRO A 92 13.93 13.89 -1.41
CA PRO A 92 13.23 14.97 -2.08
C PRO A 92 13.30 14.81 -3.59
N ASP A 93 12.26 15.23 -4.28
CA ASP A 93 12.23 15.28 -5.73
C ASP A 93 11.56 16.59 -6.20
N PRO A 94 11.54 16.88 -7.52
CA PRO A 94 11.03 18.18 -8.00
C PRO A 94 9.56 18.45 -7.68
N VAL A 95 8.77 17.43 -7.37
CA VAL A 95 7.33 17.58 -7.12
C VAL A 95 6.96 17.32 -5.66
N GLY A 96 7.93 17.04 -4.80
CA GLY A 96 7.69 16.79 -3.38
C GLY A 96 8.74 15.86 -2.80
N GLY A 97 8.44 14.57 -2.74
CA GLY A 97 9.39 13.59 -2.23
C GLY A 97 8.72 12.27 -1.92
N PHE A 98 9.54 11.31 -1.50
CA PHE A 98 9.05 10.00 -1.11
C PHE A 98 9.86 9.41 0.03
N GLN A 99 9.23 8.49 0.75
CA GLN A 99 9.86 7.68 1.79
C GLN A 99 9.59 6.21 1.49
N VAL A 100 10.65 5.44 1.32
CA VAL A 100 10.53 4.00 1.15
C VAL A 100 10.26 3.36 2.50
N MET A 101 9.32 2.43 2.52
CA MET A 101 8.89 1.69 3.71
C MET A 101 8.87 0.20 3.43
N LEU A 102 8.91 -0.60 4.50
CA LEU A 102 8.56 -2.01 4.45
C LEU A 102 7.30 -2.21 5.29
N ASP A 103 6.34 -2.98 4.77
CA ASP A 103 5.18 -3.36 5.55
C ASP A 103 5.56 -4.44 6.59
N PRO A 104 4.66 -4.88 7.46
CA PRO A 104 5.00 -5.87 8.50
C PRO A 104 5.54 -7.20 7.98
N GLU A 105 5.36 -7.51 6.71
CA GLU A 105 5.92 -8.71 6.09
C GLU A 105 7.11 -8.41 5.17
N GLY A 106 7.62 -7.19 5.21
CA GLY A 106 8.82 -6.81 4.45
C GLY A 106 8.55 -6.42 3.01
N ASN A 107 7.31 -6.16 2.62
CA ASN A 107 7.00 -5.71 1.28
C ASN A 107 7.30 -4.22 1.14
N GLU A 108 8.03 -3.85 0.10
CA GLU A 108 8.40 -2.46 -0.17
C GLU A 108 7.17 -1.68 -0.66
N PHE A 109 6.96 -0.51 -0.06
CA PHE A 109 6.00 0.49 -0.55
C PHE A 109 6.56 1.87 -0.26
N CYS A 110 5.94 2.91 -0.82
CA CYS A 110 6.37 4.29 -0.61
C CYS A 110 5.22 5.16 -0.14
N PHE A 111 5.53 6.09 0.76
CA PHE A 111 4.71 7.29 0.93
C PHE A 111 5.23 8.34 -0.03
N ILE A 112 4.34 9.05 -0.70
CA ILE A 112 4.70 10.10 -1.64
C ILE A 112 3.96 11.39 -1.29
N VAL A 113 4.63 12.51 -1.53
CA VAL A 113 4.05 13.86 -1.43
C VAL A 113 4.27 14.53 -2.77
N GLY A 114 3.27 15.22 -3.24
CA GLY A 114 3.32 15.93 -4.51
C GLY A 114 2.01 15.80 -5.27
N PRO A 115 1.92 16.33 -6.48
CA PRO A 115 0.71 16.22 -7.28
C PRO A 115 0.36 14.77 -7.56
N THR A 116 -0.92 14.44 -7.45
CA THR A 116 -1.39 13.12 -7.86
C THR A 116 -1.41 13.04 -9.38
N LEU A 117 -1.31 11.83 -9.90
CA LEU A 117 -1.39 11.59 -11.34
C LEU A 117 -2.84 11.44 -11.82
N VAL A 118 -3.81 11.55 -10.91
CA VAL A 118 -5.23 11.50 -11.26
C VAL A 118 -5.65 12.86 -11.80
N GLU A 119 -6.26 12.90 -12.98
CA GLU A 119 -6.79 14.12 -13.53
C GLU A 119 -7.88 14.69 -12.63
N ASP A 120 -7.78 15.98 -12.38
CA ASP A 120 -8.81 16.73 -11.69
C ASP A 120 -9.83 17.17 -12.73
N ASP A 121 -11.11 16.85 -12.53
CA ASP A 121 -12.17 17.26 -13.44
C ASP A 121 -12.20 18.77 -13.65
N SER A 122 -11.78 19.55 -12.68
CA SER A 122 -11.73 21.00 -12.80
C SER A 122 -10.68 21.47 -13.83
N THR A 123 -9.70 20.65 -14.17
CA THR A 123 -8.66 20.97 -15.14
C THR A 123 -8.92 20.37 -16.52
N ALA A 124 -9.93 19.54 -16.64
CA ALA A 124 -10.26 18.85 -17.89
C ALA A 124 -10.95 19.73 -18.94
N GLU A 125 -11.23 20.95 -18.64
CA GLU A 125 -11.93 21.88 -19.52
C GLU A 125 -11.03 22.47 -20.61
#